data_e28deffcab860d24266edf297753b7a0
#
_entry.id   e28deffcab860d24266edf297753b7a0
#
_cell.length_a   1.000
_cell.length_b   1.000
_cell.length_c   1.000
_cell.angle_alpha   90.00
_cell.angle_beta   90.00
_cell.angle_gamma   90.00
#
_symmetry.space_group_name_H-M   'P 1'
#
loop_
_entity.id
_entity.type
_entity.pdbx_description
1 polymer ?
#
loop_
_entity_poly.entity_id
_entity_poly.type
_entity_poly.pdbx_seq_one_letter_code
_entity_poly.pdbx_strand_id
1 'polypeptide(L)'
;MATGAATRAYEVAGDAHDAARTALFKQVTATCSGLVGRVALSFEADAALRHELVQDIMLAIWLALPSWRGDSSLKTFVASIAQKRSLKHVTRRAREPRQVELPTDLPSHALAPDEEALRNDQRKQLVAAIQRLPIPQREAIVLSFEGFGYAEVAQVLGISVNAATLRCQRAKAALRESLERPA
;
A
#
# COMPACT_ATOMS: atom_id res chain seq x y z
N MET A 1 -48.50 -11.48 -15.57
CA MET A 1 -47.42 -12.47 -15.53
C MET A 1 -46.00 -11.95 -15.94
N ALA A 2 -45.81 -10.64 -16.18
CA ALA A 2 -44.51 -10.10 -16.64
C ALA A 2 -43.53 -9.71 -15.50
N THR A 3 -44.00 -9.55 -14.28
CA THR A 3 -43.19 -9.02 -13.14
C THR A 3 -42.14 -10.02 -12.63
N GLY A 4 -42.43 -11.32 -12.68
CA GLY A 4 -41.52 -12.37 -12.18
C GLY A 4 -40.29 -12.65 -13.04
N ALA A 5 -40.39 -12.40 -14.35
CA ALA A 5 -39.25 -12.58 -15.27
C ALA A 5 -38.21 -11.46 -15.16
N ALA A 6 -38.65 -10.21 -14.96
CA ALA A 6 -37.79 -9.06 -14.79
C ALA A 6 -37.04 -9.11 -13.43
N THR A 7 -37.70 -9.55 -12.36
CA THR A 7 -37.07 -9.71 -11.03
C THR A 7 -35.99 -10.80 -11.06
N ARG A 8 -36.27 -11.96 -11.70
CA ARG A 8 -35.30 -13.04 -11.81
C ARG A 8 -34.09 -12.65 -12.69
N ALA A 9 -34.30 -11.87 -13.76
CA ALA A 9 -33.23 -11.39 -14.60
C ALA A 9 -32.32 -10.39 -13.85
N TYR A 10 -32.88 -9.58 -12.97
CA TYR A 10 -32.13 -8.63 -12.14
C TYR A 10 -31.32 -9.36 -11.05
N GLU A 11 -31.89 -10.38 -10.42
CA GLU A 11 -31.16 -11.24 -9.45
C GLU A 11 -30.00 -11.98 -10.11
N VAL A 12 -30.19 -12.61 -11.26
CA VAL A 12 -29.14 -13.33 -11.98
C VAL A 12 -28.03 -12.39 -12.45
N ALA A 13 -28.34 -11.16 -12.86
CA ALA A 13 -27.34 -10.15 -13.22
C ALA A 13 -26.55 -9.67 -11.98
N GLY A 14 -27.20 -9.55 -10.83
CA GLY A 14 -26.57 -9.22 -9.54
C GLY A 14 -25.58 -10.32 -9.11
N ASP A 15 -26.00 -11.57 -9.14
CA ASP A 15 -25.17 -12.71 -8.77
C ASP A 15 -23.93 -12.87 -9.68
N ALA A 16 -24.07 -12.65 -10.98
CA ALA A 16 -22.97 -12.71 -11.94
C ALA A 16 -21.96 -11.57 -11.69
N HIS A 17 -22.44 -10.36 -11.35
CA HIS A 17 -21.60 -9.22 -11.04
C HIS A 17 -20.81 -9.43 -9.74
N ASP A 18 -21.44 -9.96 -8.71
CA ASP A 18 -20.80 -10.29 -7.44
C ASP A 18 -19.79 -11.44 -7.57
N ALA A 19 -20.07 -12.43 -8.41
CA ALA A 19 -19.14 -13.50 -8.72
C ALA A 19 -17.88 -12.97 -9.44
N ALA A 20 -18.05 -12.09 -10.42
CA ALA A 20 -16.93 -11.45 -11.13
C ALA A 20 -16.08 -10.59 -10.18
N ARG A 21 -16.70 -9.77 -9.32
CA ARG A 21 -16.01 -8.98 -8.30
C ARG A 21 -15.23 -9.87 -7.33
N THR A 22 -15.83 -10.97 -6.89
CA THR A 22 -15.18 -11.93 -5.99
C THR A 22 -13.96 -12.58 -6.65
N ALA A 23 -14.05 -12.94 -7.93
CA ALA A 23 -12.93 -13.49 -8.68
C ALA A 23 -11.77 -12.50 -8.80
N LEU A 24 -12.06 -11.24 -9.15
CA LEU A 24 -11.06 -10.16 -9.19
C LEU A 24 -10.43 -9.92 -7.82
N PHE A 25 -11.20 -9.92 -6.75
CA PHE A 25 -10.67 -9.74 -5.40
C PHE A 25 -9.77 -10.89 -4.97
N LYS A 26 -10.10 -12.14 -5.32
CA LYS A 26 -9.21 -13.28 -5.12
C LYS A 26 -7.89 -13.11 -5.88
N GLN A 27 -7.94 -12.59 -7.10
CA GLN A 27 -6.72 -12.26 -7.85
C GLN A 27 -5.91 -11.17 -7.16
N VAL A 28 -6.54 -10.10 -6.66
CA VAL A 28 -5.87 -9.05 -5.88
C VAL A 28 -5.18 -9.63 -4.64
N THR A 29 -5.89 -10.44 -3.86
CA THR A 29 -5.31 -11.06 -2.65
C THR A 29 -4.12 -11.97 -2.98
N ALA A 30 -4.20 -12.73 -4.06
CA ALA A 30 -3.12 -13.60 -4.48
C ALA A 30 -1.87 -12.85 -5.00
N THR A 31 -2.06 -11.75 -5.74
CA THR A 31 -0.96 -11.09 -6.47
C THR A 31 -0.51 -9.76 -5.88
N CYS A 32 -1.37 -9.06 -5.13
CA CYS A 32 -1.12 -7.69 -4.67
C CYS A 32 -1.08 -7.54 -3.13
N SER A 33 -1.35 -8.59 -2.34
CA SER A 33 -1.34 -8.49 -0.87
C SER A 33 0.03 -8.04 -0.34
N GLY A 34 1.12 -8.55 -0.92
CA GLY A 34 2.47 -8.14 -0.57
C GLY A 34 2.74 -6.64 -0.84
N LEU A 35 2.29 -6.12 -1.99
CA LEU A 35 2.35 -4.71 -2.33
C LEU A 35 1.59 -3.86 -1.31
N VAL A 36 0.34 -4.23 -0.99
CA VAL A 36 -0.48 -3.54 0.01
C VAL A 36 0.22 -3.49 1.37
N GLY A 37 0.76 -4.64 1.83
CA GLY A 37 1.48 -4.72 3.10
C GLY A 37 2.72 -3.83 3.15
N ARG A 38 3.52 -3.78 2.07
CA ARG A 38 4.74 -2.94 2.00
C ARG A 38 4.41 -1.45 1.88
N VAL A 39 3.37 -1.09 1.14
CA VAL A 39 2.86 0.29 1.13
C VAL A 39 2.41 0.68 2.53
N ALA A 40 1.56 -0.10 3.20
CA ALA A 40 1.11 0.19 4.56
C ALA A 40 2.29 0.31 5.54
N LEU A 41 3.29 -0.58 5.47
CA LEU A 41 4.50 -0.56 6.31
C LEU A 41 5.31 0.72 6.13
N SER A 42 5.34 1.28 4.93
CA SER A 42 6.07 2.53 4.68
C SER A 42 5.41 3.75 5.34
N PHE A 43 4.11 3.69 5.66
CA PHE A 43 3.36 4.79 6.25
C PHE A 43 3.06 4.61 7.73
N GLU A 44 3.00 3.36 8.24
CA GLU A 44 2.66 3.07 9.63
C GLU A 44 3.66 2.09 10.25
N ALA A 45 4.36 2.56 11.28
CA ALA A 45 5.35 1.78 12.02
C ALA A 45 4.69 0.82 13.02
N ASP A 46 3.63 1.30 13.70
CA ASP A 46 2.90 0.49 14.66
C ASP A 46 2.24 -0.71 13.99
N ALA A 47 2.41 -1.89 14.57
CA ALA A 47 1.94 -3.14 13.97
C ALA A 47 0.41 -3.27 13.96
N ALA A 48 -0.25 -2.83 15.04
CA ALA A 48 -1.70 -2.91 15.17
C ALA A 48 -2.38 -1.95 14.21
N LEU A 49 -1.94 -0.68 14.20
CA LEU A 49 -2.46 0.36 13.30
C LEU A 49 -2.16 0.06 11.82
N ARG A 50 -1.03 -0.56 11.54
CA ARG A 50 -0.69 -1.04 10.20
C ARG A 50 -1.63 -2.17 9.75
N HIS A 51 -1.99 -3.08 10.66
CA HIS A 51 -2.97 -4.12 10.35
C HIS A 51 -4.34 -3.52 10.01
N GLU A 52 -4.81 -2.55 10.79
CA GLU A 52 -6.04 -1.81 10.50
C GLU A 52 -5.97 -1.08 9.16
N LEU A 53 -4.83 -0.43 8.86
CA LEU A 53 -4.61 0.23 7.57
C LEU A 53 -4.69 -0.75 6.40
N VAL A 54 -4.09 -1.94 6.52
CA VAL A 54 -4.17 -2.99 5.50
C VAL A 54 -5.62 -3.42 5.29
N GLN A 55 -6.40 -3.61 6.36
CA GLN A 55 -7.82 -3.95 6.26
C GLN A 55 -8.62 -2.84 5.57
N ASP A 56 -8.39 -1.56 5.94
CA ASP A 56 -9.05 -0.40 5.30
C ASP A 56 -8.71 -0.31 3.81
N ILE A 57 -7.45 -0.57 3.43
CA ILE A 57 -7.03 -0.62 2.03
C ILE A 57 -7.76 -1.76 1.29
N MET A 58 -7.77 -2.98 1.84
CA MET A 58 -8.41 -4.13 1.20
C MET A 58 -9.91 -3.94 1.04
N LEU A 59 -10.59 -3.36 2.03
CA LEU A 59 -12.00 -2.99 1.94
C LEU A 59 -12.22 -1.93 0.85
N ALA A 60 -11.36 -0.93 0.78
CA ALA A 60 -11.47 0.11 -0.25
C ALA A 60 -11.27 -0.46 -1.67
N ILE A 61 -10.35 -1.40 -1.82
CA ILE A 61 -10.16 -2.12 -3.10
C ILE A 61 -11.43 -2.90 -3.45
N TRP A 62 -11.97 -3.70 -2.52
CA TRP A 62 -13.21 -4.45 -2.72
C TRP A 62 -14.36 -3.56 -3.20
N LEU A 63 -14.54 -2.41 -2.57
CA LEU A 63 -15.60 -1.46 -2.92
C LEU A 63 -15.36 -0.77 -4.27
N ALA A 64 -14.09 -0.60 -4.68
CA ALA A 64 -13.73 0.07 -5.91
C ALA A 64 -13.65 -0.87 -7.13
N LEU A 65 -13.51 -2.19 -6.94
CA LEU A 65 -13.39 -3.16 -8.04
C LEU A 65 -14.49 -3.05 -9.11
N PRO A 66 -15.77 -2.79 -8.79
CA PRO A 66 -16.80 -2.61 -9.81
C PRO A 66 -16.55 -1.43 -10.76
N SER A 67 -15.75 -0.45 -10.36
CA SER A 67 -15.40 0.71 -11.19
C SER A 67 -14.15 0.50 -12.05
N TRP A 68 -13.41 -0.60 -11.85
CA TRP A 68 -12.22 -0.88 -12.64
C TRP A 68 -12.60 -1.35 -14.05
N ARG A 69 -12.20 -0.56 -15.05
CA ARG A 69 -12.53 -0.79 -16.48
C ARG A 69 -11.39 -1.41 -17.27
N GLY A 70 -10.24 -1.72 -16.63
CA GLY A 70 -9.07 -2.22 -17.35
C GLY A 70 -8.22 -1.16 -18.02
N ASP A 71 -8.48 0.14 -17.80
CA ASP A 71 -7.71 1.27 -18.35
C ASP A 71 -6.27 1.30 -17.81
N SER A 72 -6.03 0.61 -16.72
CA SER A 72 -4.70 0.37 -16.13
C SER A 72 -4.57 -1.08 -15.69
N SER A 73 -3.33 -1.52 -15.42
CA SER A 73 -3.13 -2.84 -14.82
C SER A 73 -3.83 -2.93 -13.45
N LEU A 74 -4.28 -4.13 -13.09
CA LEU A 74 -4.88 -4.36 -11.77
C LEU A 74 -3.91 -3.95 -10.64
N LYS A 75 -2.60 -4.18 -10.82
CA LYS A 75 -1.54 -3.77 -9.89
C LYS A 75 -1.49 -2.24 -9.73
N THR A 76 -1.56 -1.47 -10.83
CA THR A 76 -1.61 -0.01 -10.83
C THR A 76 -2.86 0.51 -10.13
N PHE A 77 -4.02 -0.09 -10.40
CA PHE A 77 -5.28 0.25 -9.75
C PHE A 77 -5.21 0.04 -8.22
N VAL A 78 -4.73 -1.13 -7.78
CA VAL A 78 -4.55 -1.45 -6.36
C VAL A 78 -3.56 -0.49 -5.69
N ALA A 79 -2.42 -0.20 -6.35
CA ALA A 79 -1.41 0.72 -5.83
C ALA A 79 -1.97 2.13 -5.61
N SER A 80 -2.82 2.63 -6.52
CA SER A 80 -3.42 3.96 -6.40
C SER A 80 -4.36 4.06 -5.19
N ILE A 81 -5.13 3.01 -4.91
CA ILE A 81 -6.00 2.95 -3.74
C ILE A 81 -5.17 2.86 -2.46
N ALA A 82 -4.15 1.98 -2.44
CA ALA A 82 -3.27 1.80 -1.30
C ALA A 82 -2.57 3.12 -0.91
N GLN A 83 -2.01 3.85 -1.87
CA GLN A 83 -1.37 5.15 -1.63
C GLN A 83 -2.36 6.19 -1.07
N LYS A 84 -3.53 6.33 -1.69
CA LYS A 84 -4.56 7.28 -1.23
C LYS A 84 -5.03 6.98 0.20
N ARG A 85 -5.23 5.70 0.54
CA ARG A 85 -5.65 5.30 1.89
C ARG A 85 -4.55 5.52 2.91
N SER A 86 -3.31 5.18 2.59
CA SER A 86 -2.15 5.41 3.45
C SER A 86 -1.93 6.91 3.72
N LEU A 87 -2.03 7.76 2.70
CA LEU A 87 -1.94 9.21 2.87
C LEU A 87 -3.06 9.76 3.77
N LYS A 88 -4.31 9.29 3.58
CA LYS A 88 -5.43 9.66 4.43
C LYS A 88 -5.22 9.23 5.88
N HIS A 89 -4.69 8.02 6.11
CA HIS A 89 -4.35 7.49 7.43
C HIS A 89 -3.36 8.41 8.16
N VAL A 90 -2.22 8.73 7.54
CA VAL A 90 -1.20 9.62 8.14
C VAL A 90 -1.77 11.02 8.42
N THR A 91 -2.55 11.58 7.49
CA THR A 91 -3.15 12.90 7.65
C THR A 91 -4.16 12.93 8.81
N ARG A 92 -4.94 11.85 8.99
CA ARG A 92 -5.86 11.69 10.11
C ARG A 92 -5.08 11.65 11.43
N ARG A 93 -4.08 10.78 11.53
CA ARG A 93 -3.25 10.64 12.73
C ARG A 93 -2.50 11.92 13.12
N ALA A 94 -2.06 12.70 12.14
CA ALA A 94 -1.42 13.99 12.43
C ALA A 94 -2.38 15.02 13.05
N ARG A 95 -3.70 14.84 12.93
CA ARG A 95 -4.74 15.71 13.51
C ARG A 95 -5.30 15.19 14.83
N GLU A 96 -5.14 13.91 15.13
CA GLU A 96 -5.56 13.32 16.40
C GLU A 96 -4.63 13.81 17.51
N PRO A 97 -5.15 14.22 18.69
CA PRO A 97 -4.33 14.52 19.85
C PRO A 97 -3.45 13.30 20.16
N ARG A 98 -2.15 13.53 20.24
CA ARG A 98 -1.17 12.47 20.50
C ARG A 98 -1.41 11.93 21.91
N GLN A 99 -2.19 10.86 22.06
CA GLN A 99 -2.11 10.03 23.23
C GLN A 99 -0.69 9.45 23.22
N VAL A 100 0.06 9.76 24.29
CA VAL A 100 1.41 9.23 24.51
C VAL A 100 1.23 7.76 24.88
N GLU A 101 1.12 6.90 23.88
CA GLU A 101 1.29 5.47 24.09
C GLU A 101 2.79 5.21 24.19
N LEU A 102 3.20 4.69 25.33
CA LEU A 102 4.53 4.15 25.55
C LEU A 102 4.83 3.09 24.47
N PRO A 103 6.00 3.12 23.84
CA PRO A 103 6.39 2.09 22.89
C PRO A 103 6.39 0.74 23.61
N THR A 104 5.46 -0.12 23.27
CA THR A 104 5.55 -1.52 23.68
C THR A 104 6.42 -2.24 22.67
N ASP A 105 7.73 -2.08 22.80
CA ASP A 105 8.70 -2.94 22.18
C ASP A 105 8.62 -4.31 22.87
N LEU A 106 7.83 -5.20 22.32
CA LEU A 106 7.95 -6.62 22.58
C LEU A 106 8.98 -7.19 21.59
N PRO A 107 10.19 -7.55 22.04
CA PRO A 107 11.13 -8.23 21.17
C PRO A 107 10.55 -9.61 20.81
N SER A 108 10.29 -9.81 19.55
CA SER A 108 10.02 -11.15 19.03
C SER A 108 11.33 -11.94 19.09
N HIS A 109 11.50 -12.74 20.12
CA HIS A 109 12.56 -13.73 20.23
C HIS A 109 12.27 -14.89 19.28
N ALA A 110 12.78 -14.80 18.06
CA ALA A 110 13.08 -15.98 17.27
C ALA A 110 14.59 -16.03 17.12
N LEU A 111 15.20 -17.01 17.75
CA LEU A 111 16.60 -17.37 17.55
C LEU A 111 16.72 -17.92 16.13
N ALA A 112 17.28 -17.14 15.23
CA ALA A 112 17.58 -17.50 13.86
C ALA A 112 19.09 -17.26 13.59
N PRO A 113 19.72 -18.00 12.63
CA PRO A 113 21.15 -17.90 12.35
C PRO A 113 21.57 -16.45 12.02
N ASP A 114 22.82 -16.11 12.32
CA ASP A 114 23.39 -14.75 12.23
C ASP A 114 23.12 -13.99 10.92
N GLU A 115 23.07 -14.67 9.77
CA GLU A 115 22.76 -14.04 8.49
C GLU A 115 21.31 -13.56 8.36
N GLU A 116 20.36 -14.27 8.93
CA GLU A 116 18.94 -13.93 8.89
C GLU A 116 18.63 -12.77 9.84
N ALA A 117 19.29 -12.73 10.97
CA ALA A 117 19.26 -11.61 11.91
C ALA A 117 19.83 -10.34 11.28
N LEU A 118 20.96 -10.42 10.59
CA LEU A 118 21.57 -9.29 9.90
C LEU A 118 20.68 -8.75 8.77
N ARG A 119 20.09 -9.63 7.96
CA ARG A 119 19.14 -9.24 6.92
C ARG A 119 17.88 -8.58 7.48
N ASN A 120 17.42 -9.06 8.63
CA ASN A 120 16.25 -8.50 9.31
C ASN A 120 16.53 -7.09 9.85
N ASP A 121 17.74 -6.88 10.39
CA ASP A 121 18.17 -5.56 10.86
C ASP A 121 18.35 -4.56 9.71
N GLN A 122 18.96 -4.96 8.61
CA GLN A 122 19.06 -4.13 7.40
C GLN A 122 17.69 -3.75 6.86
N ARG A 123 16.74 -4.69 6.87
CA ARG A 123 15.36 -4.43 6.46
C ARG A 123 14.66 -3.44 7.39
N LYS A 124 14.83 -3.56 8.70
CA LYS A 124 14.30 -2.62 9.69
C LYS A 124 14.88 -1.22 9.50
N GLN A 125 16.19 -1.12 9.30
CA GLN A 125 16.86 0.15 9.02
C GLN A 125 16.35 0.81 7.74
N LEU A 126 16.18 0.05 6.65
CA LEU A 126 15.63 0.56 5.40
C LEU A 126 14.19 1.07 5.58
N VAL A 127 13.33 0.31 6.27
CA VAL A 127 11.95 0.72 6.55
C VAL A 127 11.93 2.01 7.37
N ALA A 128 12.74 2.10 8.42
CA ALA A 128 12.85 3.30 9.24
C ALA A 128 13.35 4.51 8.43
N ALA A 129 14.32 4.32 7.54
CA ALA A 129 14.80 5.37 6.63
C ALA A 129 13.71 5.84 5.66
N ILE A 130 12.92 4.91 5.08
CA ILE A 130 11.78 5.23 4.22
C ILE A 130 10.73 6.04 4.99
N GLN A 131 10.42 5.66 6.22
CA GLN A 131 9.41 6.35 7.06
C GLN A 131 9.83 7.77 7.46
N ARG A 132 11.14 8.08 7.44
CA ARG A 132 11.66 9.44 7.68
C ARG A 132 11.61 10.33 6.45
N LEU A 133 11.45 9.76 5.24
CA LEU A 133 11.35 10.56 4.02
C LEU A 133 10.11 11.48 4.05
N PRO A 134 10.19 12.67 3.43
CA PRO A 134 8.99 13.44 3.11
C PRO A 134 7.97 12.62 2.35
N ILE A 135 6.68 12.78 2.67
CA ILE A 135 5.58 11.97 2.07
C ILE A 135 5.69 11.85 0.55
N PRO A 136 5.88 12.94 -0.24
CA PRO A 136 5.96 12.82 -1.69
C PRO A 136 7.12 11.95 -2.21
N GLN A 137 8.24 11.92 -1.48
CA GLN A 137 9.38 11.07 -1.82
C GLN A 137 9.14 9.62 -1.41
N ARG A 138 8.51 9.42 -0.25
CA ARG A 138 8.13 8.11 0.28
C ARG A 138 7.16 7.39 -0.66
N GLU A 139 6.09 8.07 -1.10
CA GLU A 139 5.13 7.54 -2.07
C GLU A 139 5.82 7.05 -3.34
N ALA A 140 6.69 7.87 -3.92
CA ALA A 140 7.35 7.56 -5.18
C ALA A 140 8.36 6.41 -5.06
N ILE A 141 9.17 6.39 -3.99
CA ILE A 141 10.22 5.37 -3.84
C ILE A 141 9.65 4.00 -3.53
N VAL A 142 8.58 3.91 -2.73
CA VAL A 142 7.93 2.63 -2.42
C VAL A 142 7.36 2.00 -3.69
N LEU A 143 6.72 2.76 -4.55
CA LEU A 143 6.24 2.27 -5.84
C LEU A 143 7.41 1.83 -6.74
N SER A 144 8.51 2.59 -6.76
CA SER A 144 9.72 2.20 -7.52
C SER A 144 10.30 0.87 -7.02
N PHE A 145 10.31 0.61 -5.71
CA PHE A 145 10.74 -0.68 -5.14
C PHE A 145 9.76 -1.83 -5.43
N GLU A 146 8.50 -1.51 -5.67
CA GLU A 146 7.51 -2.48 -6.14
C GLU A 146 7.61 -2.77 -7.66
N GLY A 147 8.61 -2.21 -8.33
CA GLY A 147 8.88 -2.44 -9.74
C GLY A 147 8.05 -1.58 -10.70
N PHE A 148 7.41 -0.49 -10.22
CA PHE A 148 6.76 0.47 -11.11
C PHE A 148 7.81 1.34 -11.80
N GLY A 149 7.68 1.50 -13.13
CA GLY A 149 8.43 2.49 -13.89
C GLY A 149 7.96 3.92 -13.58
N TYR A 150 8.77 4.93 -13.90
CA TYR A 150 8.43 6.33 -13.56
C TYR A 150 7.11 6.81 -14.17
N ALA A 151 6.74 6.32 -15.35
CA ALA A 151 5.45 6.63 -15.96
C ALA A 151 4.28 6.02 -15.16
N GLU A 152 4.45 4.79 -14.68
CA GLU A 152 3.44 4.13 -13.84
C GLU A 152 3.34 4.78 -12.47
N VAL A 153 4.50 5.15 -11.85
CA VAL A 153 4.52 5.95 -10.60
C VAL A 153 3.75 7.26 -10.78
N ALA A 154 3.97 7.96 -11.90
CA ALA A 154 3.27 9.19 -12.24
C ALA A 154 1.75 8.96 -12.36
N GLN A 155 1.34 7.88 -13.01
CA GLN A 155 -0.07 7.48 -13.16
C GLN A 155 -0.71 7.17 -11.79
N VAL A 156 -0.04 6.36 -10.95
CA VAL A 156 -0.53 5.99 -9.60
C VAL A 156 -0.73 7.22 -8.73
N LEU A 157 0.24 8.16 -8.75
CA LEU A 157 0.24 9.34 -7.89
C LEU A 157 -0.51 10.55 -8.48
N GLY A 158 -0.94 10.49 -9.75
CA GLY A 158 -1.62 11.59 -10.44
C GLY A 158 -0.72 12.82 -10.65
N ILE A 159 0.56 12.61 -10.97
CA ILE A 159 1.57 13.66 -11.18
C ILE A 159 2.24 13.50 -12.55
N SER A 160 3.06 14.49 -12.96
CA SER A 160 3.84 14.37 -14.19
C SER A 160 4.99 13.35 -14.04
N VAL A 161 5.44 12.74 -15.15
CA VAL A 161 6.56 11.81 -15.18
C VAL A 161 7.84 12.47 -14.66
N ASN A 162 8.07 13.75 -15.00
CA ASN A 162 9.22 14.50 -14.48
C ASN A 162 9.17 14.65 -12.96
N ALA A 163 7.99 14.92 -12.39
CA ALA A 163 7.81 15.01 -10.94
C ALA A 163 8.05 13.65 -10.26
N ALA A 164 7.56 12.55 -10.84
CA ALA A 164 7.79 11.20 -10.35
C ALA A 164 9.28 10.85 -10.36
N THR A 165 9.96 11.11 -11.47
CA THR A 165 11.41 10.89 -11.62
C THR A 165 12.19 11.65 -10.57
N LEU A 166 11.91 12.95 -10.40
CA LEU A 166 12.62 13.80 -9.45
C LEU A 166 12.36 13.37 -7.99
N ARG A 167 11.12 12.98 -7.64
CA ARG A 167 10.80 12.45 -6.32
C ARG A 167 11.56 11.16 -6.03
N CYS A 168 11.62 10.22 -6.99
CA CYS A 168 12.37 8.97 -6.84
C CYS A 168 13.89 9.22 -6.71
N GLN A 169 14.45 10.13 -7.50
CA GLN A 169 15.89 10.47 -7.43
C GLN A 169 16.24 11.08 -6.06
N ARG A 170 15.47 12.05 -5.58
CA ARG A 170 15.67 12.67 -4.27
C ARG A 170 15.52 11.66 -3.13
N ALA A 171 14.53 10.78 -3.22
CA ALA A 171 14.34 9.70 -2.25
C ALA A 171 15.54 8.75 -2.22
N LYS A 172 16.04 8.32 -3.38
CA LYS A 172 17.23 7.46 -3.48
C LYS A 172 18.47 8.13 -2.88
N ALA A 173 18.69 9.42 -3.14
CA ALA A 173 19.80 10.16 -2.57
C ALA A 173 19.72 10.23 -1.04
N ALA A 174 18.55 10.59 -0.50
CA ALA A 174 18.32 10.66 0.94
C ALA A 174 18.44 9.30 1.65
N LEU A 175 17.99 8.22 1.01
CA LEU A 175 18.15 6.86 1.55
C LEU A 175 19.62 6.43 1.59
N ARG A 176 20.41 6.72 0.55
CA ARG A 176 21.86 6.43 0.54
C ARG A 176 22.55 7.17 1.69
N GLU A 177 22.33 8.46 1.79
CA GLU A 177 22.91 9.27 2.89
C GLU A 177 22.52 8.74 4.27
N SER A 178 21.25 8.34 4.45
CA SER A 178 20.76 7.81 5.74
C SER A 178 21.34 6.44 6.10
N LEU A 179 21.63 5.59 5.11
CA LEU A 179 22.12 4.23 5.33
C LEU A 179 23.66 4.15 5.36
N GLU A 180 24.36 5.11 4.78
CA GLU A 180 25.83 5.20 4.79
C GLU A 180 26.38 5.89 6.08
N ARG A 181 25.54 6.60 6.84
CA ARG A 181 25.94 7.18 8.13
C ARG A 181 25.76 6.13 9.23
N PRO A 182 26.86 5.58 9.78
CA PRO A 182 26.74 4.72 10.97
C PRO A 182 26.12 5.54 12.12
N ALA A 183 25.23 4.90 12.87
CA ALA A 183 24.61 5.49 14.05
C ALA A 183 25.63 5.69 15.18
#